data_c38998b4bb9a587d51792602ffaf0bbf
#
_entry.id   c38998b4bb9a587d51792602ffaf0bbf
#
_cell.length_a   1.000
_cell.length_b   1.000
_cell.length_c   1.000
_cell.angle_alpha   90.00
_cell.angle_beta   90.00
_cell.angle_gamma   90.00
#
_symmetry.space_group_name_H-M   'P 1'
#
loop_
_entity.id
_entity.type
_entity.pdbx_description
1 polymer ?
#
loop_
_entity_poly.entity_id
_entity_poly.type
_entity_poly.pdbx_seq_one_letter_code
_entity_poly.pdbx_strand_id
1 'polypeptide(L)'
;MDSENGAEGAQRNEAGGDAEPARGTRTSADRQRRAGTAGTAPGNDNLASIPSGSDGRAGAAVEIESLVKRYGELIAVDGLSLRIGRGEVVGLLGPNGSGKTTTINCLLQLLSYDKGAIRVFGQPMSPTAYGLKRRIGVVPQEVAVFDELTVAENVDAFCALYVRDHGLRRRMVSEAVAFVGLEKFAAFKPKKLSGGLLRRLNIACGIAHRPDLIILDEPTVAVDPQSRSAILDGIKRLNQEGATVIYTSHYMEEVEQLCDRITIMDRGRQVASGTSDELKAMIGTGERIRVEVVDPLPLGEEALEALRRLERVCSVAYEAPTALIECTAGPHNLSDVMGALAGVGATCGRVVSEPPTLNEVFLEITGRALRDEAA
;
A
#
# COMPACT_ATOMS: atom_id res chain seq x y z
N MET A 1 -12.13 59.30 -28.44
CA MET A 1 -12.04 60.05 -27.19
C MET A 1 -11.02 59.29 -26.40
N ASP A 2 -9.78 59.51 -26.65
CA ASP A 2 -8.86 60.53 -26.06
C ASP A 2 -8.48 60.07 -24.67
N SER A 3 -7.31 59.90 -24.27
CA SER A 3 -5.95 60.34 -24.66
C SER A 3 -5.09 59.98 -23.46
N GLU A 4 -3.93 59.42 -23.70
CA GLU A 4 -2.61 60.06 -23.59
C GLU A 4 -2.02 60.09 -22.15
N ASN A 5 -0.88 59.52 -22.02
CA ASN A 5 0.47 60.06 -21.99
C ASN A 5 1.18 60.10 -20.61
N GLY A 6 2.43 59.75 -20.65
CA GLY A 6 3.62 60.36 -20.10
C GLY A 6 4.47 59.37 -19.27
N ALA A 7 5.51 58.82 -19.72
CA ALA A 7 6.84 59.21 -20.19
C ALA A 7 7.76 59.75 -19.06
N GLU A 8 8.97 59.12 -19.06
CA GLU A 8 10.30 59.67 -18.79
C GLU A 8 10.83 59.79 -17.36
N GLY A 9 12.06 59.30 -17.24
CA GLY A 9 13.02 59.77 -16.28
C GLY A 9 14.20 58.81 -16.01
N ALA A 10 15.11 58.74 -16.98
CA ALA A 10 16.43 58.18 -16.78
C ALA A 10 17.34 59.12 -15.97
N GLN A 11 18.24 58.61 -15.15
CA GLN A 11 19.58 59.18 -15.00
C GLN A 11 20.60 58.18 -14.45
N ARG A 12 21.70 58.08 -15.19
CA ARG A 12 22.99 57.46 -14.87
C ARG A 12 23.68 58.22 -13.76
N ASN A 13 24.58 57.52 -13.01
CA ASN A 13 25.93 58.05 -12.81
C ASN A 13 26.93 56.96 -12.49
N GLU A 14 28.09 57.12 -13.11
CA GLU A 14 29.30 56.35 -13.11
C GLU A 14 30.24 56.73 -11.94
N ALA A 15 31.27 55.92 -11.77
CA ALA A 15 32.65 56.10 -11.27
C ALA A 15 32.94 55.23 -10.05
N GLY A 16 33.88 54.32 -10.00
CA GLY A 16 35.22 54.33 -10.55
C GLY A 16 36.17 54.05 -9.40
N GLY A 17 37.10 53.11 -9.51
CA GLY A 17 38.15 52.99 -8.49
C GLY A 17 38.87 51.65 -8.47
N ASP A 18 39.92 51.57 -9.36
CA ASP A 18 40.93 50.54 -9.39
C ASP A 18 41.75 50.43 -8.11
N ALA A 19 42.24 49.23 -7.77
CA ALA A 19 43.62 49.00 -7.31
C ALA A 19 43.94 47.50 -7.11
N GLU A 20 44.75 46.96 -7.97
CA GLU A 20 45.72 45.87 -7.77
C GLU A 20 47.12 46.57 -7.60
N PRO A 21 48.25 45.87 -7.27
CA PRO A 21 48.55 44.54 -6.73
C PRO A 21 49.65 44.52 -5.65
N ALA A 22 49.94 43.37 -5.05
CA ALA A 22 51.27 43.14 -4.45
C ALA A 22 51.69 41.67 -4.56
N ARG A 23 52.79 41.47 -5.31
CA ARG A 23 53.62 40.24 -5.40
C ARG A 23 54.59 40.17 -4.22
N GLY A 24 54.90 38.93 -3.81
CA GLY A 24 56.03 38.64 -2.92
C GLY A 24 56.11 37.12 -2.70
N THR A 25 56.95 36.52 -3.35
CA THR A 25 58.32 36.02 -3.46
C THR A 25 58.51 34.63 -2.87
N ARG A 26 59.09 33.80 -3.71
CA ARG A 26 59.56 32.41 -3.52
C ARG A 26 60.62 32.31 -2.39
N THR A 27 60.63 31.16 -1.67
CA THR A 27 61.87 30.47 -1.35
C THR A 27 61.70 28.96 -1.41
N SER A 28 62.64 28.36 -2.04
CA SER A 28 62.91 26.94 -2.31
C SER A 28 63.71 26.31 -1.16
N ALA A 29 63.50 25.04 -0.97
CA ALA A 29 64.34 23.97 -0.45
C ALA A 29 63.59 23.20 0.67
N ASP A 30 63.29 21.93 0.51
CA ASP A 30 64.19 20.83 0.64
C ASP A 30 63.58 19.52 0.14
N ARG A 31 64.37 18.79 -0.63
CA ARG A 31 64.11 17.43 -1.04
C ARG A 31 64.50 16.50 0.09
N GLN A 32 63.56 15.59 0.52
CA GLN A 32 64.02 14.26 0.90
C GLN A 32 62.92 13.21 0.72
N ARG A 33 63.32 12.19 0.01
CA ARG A 33 62.65 10.94 -0.34
C ARG A 33 62.07 10.21 0.89
N ARG A 34 60.81 9.72 0.78
CA ARG A 34 60.47 8.37 1.22
C ARG A 34 59.34 7.83 0.32
N ALA A 35 59.64 6.74 -0.35
CA ALA A 35 58.67 5.85 -0.99
C ALA A 35 57.81 5.20 0.11
N GLY A 36 56.53 5.19 -0.08
CA GLY A 36 55.56 4.55 0.85
C GLY A 36 54.27 4.30 0.10
N THR A 37 54.16 3.12 -0.48
CA THR A 37 52.96 2.31 -0.74
C THR A 37 51.66 3.04 -1.02
N ALA A 38 51.24 3.01 -2.30
CA ALA A 38 49.90 3.23 -2.74
C ALA A 38 48.93 2.23 -2.02
N GLY A 39 48.16 2.73 -1.09
CA GLY A 39 47.01 2.04 -0.52
C GLY A 39 45.88 2.11 -1.53
N THR A 40 45.67 1.08 -2.29
CA THR A 40 44.45 0.78 -3.05
C THR A 40 43.28 0.82 -2.08
N ALA A 41 42.33 1.72 -2.34
CA ALA A 41 41.01 1.67 -1.73
C ALA A 41 40.40 0.26 -2.00
N PRO A 42 39.74 -0.38 -1.01
CA PRO A 42 39.10 -1.67 -1.23
C PRO A 42 37.99 -1.48 -2.23
N GLY A 43 38.18 -2.06 -3.42
CA GLY A 43 37.13 -2.30 -4.39
C GLY A 43 36.08 -3.20 -3.73
N ASN A 44 34.86 -2.71 -3.63
CA ASN A 44 33.74 -3.46 -3.12
C ASN A 44 33.18 -4.35 -4.26
N ASP A 45 33.97 -5.35 -4.67
CA ASP A 45 33.56 -6.46 -5.53
C ASP A 45 32.84 -7.51 -4.68
N ASN A 46 31.62 -7.20 -4.24
CA ASN A 46 30.69 -8.18 -3.67
C ASN A 46 29.29 -7.95 -4.26
N LEU A 47 29.16 -8.06 -5.57
CA LEU A 47 27.91 -8.21 -6.30
C LEU A 47 27.84 -9.60 -6.96
N ALA A 48 28.24 -10.63 -6.19
CA ALA A 48 28.04 -12.01 -6.60
C ALA A 48 27.07 -12.67 -5.61
N SER A 49 25.98 -13.20 -6.17
CA SER A 49 25.01 -14.11 -5.57
C SER A 49 24.18 -13.56 -4.41
N ILE A 50 22.96 -13.07 -4.74
CA ILE A 50 21.85 -13.16 -3.80
C ILE A 50 21.61 -14.66 -3.57
N PRO A 51 21.76 -15.17 -2.35
CA PRO A 51 21.45 -16.57 -2.09
C PRO A 51 19.94 -16.76 -2.20
N SER A 52 19.49 -17.46 -3.22
CA SER A 52 18.21 -18.17 -3.23
C SER A 52 18.30 -19.30 -2.22
N GLY A 53 18.11 -19.01 -0.94
CA GLY A 53 18.17 -19.95 0.17
C GLY A 53 16.91 -19.86 0.99
N SER A 54 16.15 -20.93 0.96
CA SER A 54 14.98 -21.27 1.77
C SER A 54 15.32 -21.42 3.26
N ASP A 55 15.65 -20.28 3.96
CA ASP A 55 15.76 -20.26 5.43
C ASP A 55 15.68 -18.84 6.02
N GLY A 56 15.22 -17.85 5.26
CA GLY A 56 15.24 -16.42 5.62
C GLY A 56 13.98 -15.87 6.30
N ARG A 57 12.97 -16.66 6.66
CA ARG A 57 11.74 -16.15 7.30
C ARG A 57 11.86 -15.85 8.79
N ALA A 58 12.98 -16.14 9.42
CA ALA A 58 13.23 -15.78 10.82
C ALA A 58 13.62 -14.30 10.93
N GLY A 59 12.71 -13.44 11.40
CA GLY A 59 12.93 -12.05 11.69
C GLY A 59 11.89 -11.10 11.04
N ALA A 60 11.72 -9.94 11.64
CA ALA A 60 10.83 -8.91 11.10
C ALA A 60 11.47 -8.19 9.91
N ALA A 61 10.66 -7.93 8.88
CA ALA A 61 11.01 -7.02 7.79
C ALA A 61 10.79 -5.56 8.22
N VAL A 62 9.69 -5.30 8.94
CA VAL A 62 9.36 -3.98 9.47
C VAL A 62 8.90 -4.10 10.91
N GLU A 63 9.39 -3.21 11.76
CA GLU A 63 8.95 -3.03 13.15
C GLU A 63 8.71 -1.55 13.39
N ILE A 64 7.50 -1.23 13.79
CA ILE A 64 7.07 0.11 14.22
C ILE A 64 6.60 -0.03 15.67
N GLU A 65 7.14 0.80 16.56
CA GLU A 65 6.84 0.78 17.99
C GLU A 65 6.27 2.13 18.41
N SER A 66 5.02 2.16 18.86
CA SER A 66 4.32 3.31 19.45
C SER A 66 4.50 4.61 18.65
N LEU A 67 4.35 4.51 17.31
CA LEU A 67 4.53 5.63 16.40
C LEU A 67 3.47 6.71 16.65
N VAL A 68 3.92 7.95 16.82
CA VAL A 68 3.05 9.12 16.93
C VAL A 68 3.49 10.16 15.90
N LYS A 69 2.54 10.66 15.12
CA LYS A 69 2.72 11.77 14.18
C LYS A 69 1.62 12.80 14.33
N ARG A 70 2.03 14.06 14.50
CA ARG A 70 1.14 15.22 14.65
C ARG A 70 1.34 16.23 13.53
N TYR A 71 0.28 16.92 13.18
CA TYR A 71 0.27 18.12 12.35
C TYR A 71 -0.46 19.22 13.12
N GLY A 72 0.29 20.04 13.86
CA GLY A 72 -0.30 20.96 14.83
C GLY A 72 -1.14 20.21 15.88
N GLU A 73 -2.42 20.53 15.97
CA GLU A 73 -3.36 19.89 16.90
C GLU A 73 -3.86 18.51 16.41
N LEU A 74 -3.75 18.23 15.10
CA LEU A 74 -4.21 16.97 14.52
C LEU A 74 -3.21 15.85 14.80
N ILE A 75 -3.66 14.77 15.43
CA ILE A 75 -2.88 13.54 15.61
C ILE A 75 -3.24 12.60 14.43
N ALA A 76 -2.33 12.52 13.46
CA ALA A 76 -2.54 11.71 12.26
C ALA A 76 -2.19 10.23 12.47
N VAL A 77 -1.25 9.93 13.39
CA VAL A 77 -0.94 8.57 13.85
C VAL A 77 -0.75 8.65 15.37
N ASP A 78 -1.43 7.77 16.11
CA ASP A 78 -1.51 7.81 17.56
C ASP A 78 -1.16 6.44 18.17
N GLY A 79 0.13 6.26 18.51
CA GLY A 79 0.62 5.09 19.19
C GLY A 79 0.62 3.79 18.38
N LEU A 80 0.69 3.89 17.04
CA LEU A 80 0.67 2.72 16.15
C LEU A 80 1.88 1.82 16.40
N SER A 81 1.63 0.53 16.66
CA SER A 81 2.64 -0.52 16.69
C SER A 81 2.32 -1.57 15.65
N LEU A 82 3.31 -1.90 14.81
CA LEU A 82 3.14 -2.83 13.69
C LEU A 82 4.41 -3.67 13.53
N ARG A 83 4.25 -4.97 13.36
CA ARG A 83 5.33 -5.89 13.06
C ARG A 83 5.00 -6.70 11.82
N ILE A 84 5.89 -6.73 10.84
CA ILE A 84 5.72 -7.43 9.56
C ILE A 84 6.85 -8.43 9.41
N GLY A 85 6.51 -9.69 9.20
CA GLY A 85 7.46 -10.76 8.92
C GLY A 85 8.05 -10.66 7.52
N ARG A 86 9.19 -11.31 7.28
CA ARG A 86 9.75 -11.41 5.93
C ARG A 86 8.89 -12.33 5.06
N GLY A 87 8.61 -11.92 3.83
CA GLY A 87 7.77 -12.64 2.90
C GLY A 87 6.28 -12.65 3.29
N GLU A 88 5.87 -11.77 4.20
CA GLU A 88 4.47 -11.56 4.59
C GLU A 88 3.84 -10.48 3.72
N VAL A 89 2.57 -10.63 3.37
CA VAL A 89 1.73 -9.59 2.78
C VAL A 89 0.84 -9.02 3.87
N VAL A 90 1.08 -7.77 4.26
CA VAL A 90 0.28 -7.10 5.30
C VAL A 90 -0.56 -5.98 4.68
N GLY A 91 -1.87 -6.06 4.92
CA GLY A 91 -2.83 -5.02 4.54
C GLY A 91 -2.97 -3.95 5.62
N LEU A 92 -2.83 -2.67 5.26
CA LEU A 92 -3.28 -1.55 6.08
C LEU A 92 -4.62 -1.08 5.55
N LEU A 93 -5.70 -1.43 6.24
CA LEU A 93 -7.07 -1.17 5.85
C LEU A 93 -7.63 0.00 6.65
N GLY A 94 -8.41 0.87 6.04
CA GLY A 94 -9.07 1.97 6.74
C GLY A 94 -9.54 3.06 5.79
N PRO A 95 -10.45 3.94 6.23
CA PRO A 95 -10.97 5.04 5.42
C PRO A 95 -9.90 6.08 5.10
N ASN A 96 -10.24 7.00 4.20
CA ASN A 96 -9.39 8.17 3.95
C ASN A 96 -9.20 8.97 5.25
N GLY A 97 -7.97 9.45 5.47
CA GLY A 97 -7.62 10.13 6.72
C GLY A 97 -7.37 9.22 7.94
N SER A 98 -7.42 7.89 7.82
CA SER A 98 -7.13 6.98 8.94
C SER A 98 -5.64 6.91 9.33
N GLY A 99 -4.74 7.52 8.56
CA GLY A 99 -3.32 7.58 8.85
C GLY A 99 -2.43 6.61 8.05
N LYS A 100 -2.95 5.85 7.08
CA LYS A 100 -2.20 4.86 6.27
C LYS A 100 -1.00 5.48 5.57
N THR A 101 -1.23 6.46 4.69
CA THR A 101 -0.17 7.16 3.93
C THR A 101 0.79 7.91 4.84
N THR A 102 0.29 8.49 5.95
CA THR A 102 1.15 9.12 6.97
C THR A 102 2.10 8.10 7.61
N THR A 103 1.58 6.91 7.94
CA THR A 103 2.40 5.81 8.49
C THR A 103 3.48 5.38 7.50
N ILE A 104 3.14 5.20 6.21
CA ILE A 104 4.09 4.88 5.15
C ILE A 104 5.17 5.96 5.03
N ASN A 105 4.79 7.24 5.00
CA ASN A 105 5.74 8.33 4.88
C ASN A 105 6.67 8.44 6.09
N CYS A 106 6.20 8.15 7.30
CA CYS A 106 7.04 8.02 8.48
C CYS A 106 7.97 6.81 8.40
N LEU A 107 7.48 5.64 7.95
CA LEU A 107 8.28 4.43 7.73
C LEU A 107 9.44 4.70 6.75
N LEU A 108 9.17 5.41 5.65
CA LEU A 108 10.16 5.78 4.64
C LEU A 108 11.07 6.94 5.08
N GLN A 109 10.80 7.57 6.22
CA GLN A 109 11.48 8.80 6.66
C GLN A 109 11.40 9.91 5.62
N LEU A 110 10.26 10.03 4.96
CA LEU A 110 9.86 11.18 4.15
C LEU A 110 9.19 12.24 5.05
N LEU A 111 8.61 11.78 6.16
CA LEU A 111 8.09 12.62 7.24
C LEU A 111 8.80 12.27 8.57
N SER A 112 9.14 13.29 9.33
CA SER A 112 9.53 13.12 10.71
C SER A 112 8.32 12.72 11.56
N TYR A 113 8.54 11.95 12.62
CA TYR A 113 7.52 11.58 13.59
C TYR A 113 7.89 12.11 14.98
N ASP A 114 6.88 12.24 15.86
CA ASP A 114 7.06 12.88 17.16
C ASP A 114 7.52 11.89 18.24
N LYS A 115 7.04 10.64 18.17
CA LYS A 115 7.40 9.57 19.11
C LYS A 115 7.43 8.21 18.41
N GLY A 116 8.11 7.26 19.03
CA GLY A 116 8.18 5.88 18.59
C GLY A 116 9.54 5.51 17.99
N ALA A 117 9.62 4.31 17.45
CA ALA A 117 10.80 3.81 16.76
C ALA A 117 10.38 3.02 15.51
N ILE A 118 11.20 3.08 14.46
CA ILE A 118 10.99 2.35 13.21
C ILE A 118 12.28 1.61 12.86
N ARG A 119 12.16 0.31 12.65
CA ARG A 119 13.24 -0.57 12.17
C ARG A 119 12.79 -1.25 10.88
N VAL A 120 13.72 -1.37 9.94
CA VAL A 120 13.54 -2.12 8.70
C VAL A 120 14.68 -3.14 8.60
N PHE A 121 14.33 -4.41 8.42
CA PHE A 121 15.28 -5.53 8.44
C PHE A 121 16.19 -5.54 9.68
N GLY A 122 15.63 -5.18 10.85
CA GLY A 122 16.32 -5.10 12.13
C GLY A 122 17.19 -3.86 12.34
N GLN A 123 17.30 -2.96 11.36
CA GLN A 123 18.11 -1.74 11.45
C GLN A 123 17.23 -0.50 11.63
N PRO A 124 17.66 0.50 12.44
CA PRO A 124 16.92 1.74 12.59
C PRO A 124 16.77 2.47 11.26
N MET A 125 15.53 2.90 10.95
CA MET A 125 15.27 3.69 9.75
C MET A 125 15.59 5.16 9.99
N SER A 126 16.25 5.80 9.01
CA SER A 126 16.60 7.21 9.05
C SER A 126 16.53 7.86 7.68
N PRO A 127 16.52 9.21 7.59
CA PRO A 127 16.53 9.89 6.28
C PRO A 127 17.71 9.48 5.39
N THR A 128 18.86 9.16 5.99
CA THR A 128 20.11 8.82 5.30
C THR A 128 20.39 7.32 5.23
N ALA A 129 19.46 6.47 5.60
CA ALA A 129 19.59 5.01 5.54
C ALA A 129 19.52 4.48 4.10
N TYR A 130 20.40 4.99 3.20
CA TYR A 130 20.36 4.66 1.76
C TYR A 130 20.53 3.17 1.48
N GLY A 131 21.30 2.45 2.30
CA GLY A 131 21.45 0.99 2.20
C GLY A 131 20.14 0.24 2.39
N LEU A 132 19.29 0.68 3.34
CA LEU A 132 17.96 0.14 3.55
C LEU A 132 16.99 0.57 2.43
N LYS A 133 17.02 1.86 2.07
CA LYS A 133 16.11 2.42 1.04
C LYS A 133 16.30 1.75 -0.33
N ARG A 134 17.51 1.27 -0.64
CA ARG A 134 17.78 0.49 -1.87
C ARG A 134 17.06 -0.86 -1.91
N ARG A 135 16.63 -1.37 -0.77
CA ARG A 135 15.91 -2.64 -0.63
C ARG A 135 14.41 -2.44 -0.57
N ILE A 136 13.93 -1.20 -0.69
CA ILE A 136 12.52 -0.82 -0.60
C ILE A 136 12.05 -0.32 -1.96
N GLY A 137 10.99 -0.92 -2.48
CA GLY A 137 10.23 -0.42 -3.64
C GLY A 137 8.99 0.31 -3.16
N VAL A 138 8.70 1.44 -3.75
CA VAL A 138 7.53 2.25 -3.39
C VAL A 138 6.70 2.52 -4.64
N VAL A 139 5.41 2.22 -4.53
CA VAL A 139 4.39 2.56 -5.53
C VAL A 139 3.42 3.53 -4.85
N PRO A 140 3.57 4.84 -5.08
CA PRO A 140 2.71 5.84 -4.44
C PRO A 140 1.29 5.83 -5.01
N GLN A 141 0.34 6.40 -4.26
CA GLN A 141 -1.06 6.54 -4.66
C GLN A 141 -1.18 7.37 -5.94
N GLU A 142 -0.48 8.48 -6.04
CA GLU A 142 -0.39 9.24 -7.29
C GLU A 142 0.63 8.60 -8.23
N VAL A 143 0.31 8.60 -9.52
CA VAL A 143 1.22 8.04 -10.53
C VAL A 143 2.43 8.96 -10.68
N ALA A 144 3.61 8.46 -10.36
CA ALA A 144 4.88 9.19 -10.38
C ALA A 144 5.78 8.69 -11.53
N VAL A 145 5.46 9.09 -12.75
CA VAL A 145 6.22 8.75 -13.96
C VAL A 145 6.55 10.00 -14.77
N PHE A 146 7.54 9.92 -15.65
CA PHE A 146 7.94 11.01 -16.54
C PHE A 146 7.14 10.96 -17.85
N ASP A 147 6.34 11.96 -18.11
CA ASP A 147 5.45 12.07 -19.29
C ASP A 147 6.20 12.10 -20.62
N GLU A 148 7.44 12.57 -20.60
CA GLU A 148 8.31 12.70 -21.78
C GLU A 148 8.99 11.40 -22.16
N LEU A 149 9.15 10.48 -21.23
CA LEU A 149 9.80 9.18 -21.43
C LEU A 149 8.77 8.12 -21.84
N THR A 150 9.22 7.14 -22.60
CA THR A 150 8.44 5.93 -22.91
C THR A 150 8.28 5.03 -21.68
N VAL A 151 7.44 4.01 -21.77
CA VAL A 151 7.31 2.98 -20.72
C VAL A 151 8.68 2.39 -20.36
N ALA A 152 9.43 1.92 -21.36
CA ALA A 152 10.74 1.30 -21.10
C ALA A 152 11.76 2.29 -20.51
N GLU A 153 11.78 3.53 -20.99
CA GLU A 153 12.65 4.59 -20.47
C GLU A 153 12.28 5.01 -19.05
N ASN A 154 10.98 5.07 -18.69
CA ASN A 154 10.55 5.29 -17.32
C ASN A 154 11.09 4.21 -16.39
N VAL A 155 10.85 2.95 -16.71
CA VAL A 155 11.31 1.82 -15.89
C VAL A 155 12.84 1.81 -15.79
N ASP A 156 13.57 2.14 -16.90
CA ASP A 156 15.04 2.25 -16.88
C ASP A 156 15.50 3.40 -15.98
N ALA A 157 14.88 4.56 -16.06
CA ALA A 157 15.22 5.73 -15.23
C ALA A 157 15.11 5.44 -13.74
N PHE A 158 13.99 4.81 -13.30
CA PHE A 158 13.83 4.41 -11.91
C PHE A 158 14.79 3.30 -11.50
N CYS A 159 14.99 2.28 -12.35
CA CYS A 159 15.94 1.20 -12.09
C CYS A 159 17.38 1.71 -11.98
N ALA A 160 17.76 2.72 -12.77
CA ALA A 160 19.10 3.32 -12.79
C ALA A 160 19.51 3.97 -11.47
N LEU A 161 18.54 4.38 -10.62
CA LEU A 161 18.81 4.90 -9.28
C LEU A 161 19.46 3.85 -8.36
N TYR A 162 19.25 2.57 -8.67
CA TYR A 162 19.67 1.45 -7.83
C TYR A 162 20.72 0.55 -8.52
N VAL A 163 20.63 0.39 -9.85
CA VAL A 163 21.44 -0.57 -10.63
C VAL A 163 22.32 0.17 -11.61
N ARG A 164 23.64 0.18 -11.35
CA ARG A 164 24.63 0.88 -12.19
C ARG A 164 25.03 0.09 -13.44
N ASP A 165 25.05 -1.25 -13.35
CA ASP A 165 25.42 -2.10 -14.48
C ASP A 165 24.35 -2.05 -15.57
N HIS A 166 24.73 -1.63 -16.77
CA HIS A 166 23.81 -1.45 -17.90
C HIS A 166 23.22 -2.78 -18.40
N GLY A 167 24.02 -3.85 -18.39
CA GLY A 167 23.58 -5.15 -18.89
C GLY A 167 22.54 -5.77 -17.95
N LEU A 168 22.79 -5.73 -16.64
CA LEU A 168 21.88 -6.18 -15.61
C LEU A 168 20.60 -5.34 -15.64
N ARG A 169 20.74 -4.01 -15.65
CA ARG A 169 19.60 -3.08 -15.66
C ARG A 169 18.68 -3.32 -16.85
N ARG A 170 19.22 -3.48 -18.08
CA ARG A 170 18.41 -3.78 -19.26
C ARG A 170 17.59 -5.05 -19.10
N ARG A 171 18.15 -6.10 -18.51
CA ARG A 171 17.40 -7.34 -18.20
C ARG A 171 16.30 -7.09 -17.19
N MET A 172 16.61 -6.43 -16.08
CA MET A 172 15.62 -6.11 -15.01
C MET A 172 14.48 -5.23 -15.53
N VAL A 173 14.77 -4.25 -16.36
CA VAL A 173 13.76 -3.41 -17.04
C VAL A 173 12.85 -4.25 -17.93
N SER A 174 13.42 -5.12 -18.77
CA SER A 174 12.62 -6.00 -19.62
C SER A 174 11.73 -6.94 -18.82
N GLU A 175 12.26 -7.50 -17.74
CA GLU A 175 11.49 -8.36 -16.82
C GLU A 175 10.37 -7.60 -16.10
N ALA A 176 10.65 -6.38 -15.61
CA ALA A 176 9.63 -5.57 -14.95
C ALA A 176 8.50 -5.13 -15.91
N VAL A 177 8.83 -4.77 -17.15
CA VAL A 177 7.84 -4.44 -18.20
C VAL A 177 7.00 -5.66 -18.55
N ALA A 178 7.62 -6.84 -18.71
CA ALA A 178 6.92 -8.09 -18.99
C ALA A 178 6.05 -8.53 -17.81
N PHE A 179 6.57 -8.35 -16.58
CA PHE A 179 5.86 -8.71 -15.36
C PHE A 179 4.50 -8.02 -15.23
N VAL A 180 4.41 -6.74 -15.63
CA VAL A 180 3.15 -5.98 -15.60
C VAL A 180 2.37 -6.05 -16.94
N GLY A 181 2.85 -6.81 -17.93
CA GLY A 181 2.19 -7.00 -19.23
C GLY A 181 2.18 -5.74 -20.10
N LEU A 182 3.29 -4.99 -20.10
CA LEU A 182 3.45 -3.75 -20.87
C LEU A 182 4.40 -3.88 -22.07
N GLU A 183 4.80 -5.08 -22.51
CA GLU A 183 5.76 -5.30 -23.59
C GLU A 183 5.31 -4.62 -24.89
N LYS A 184 4.03 -4.74 -25.23
CA LYS A 184 3.46 -4.13 -26.45
C LYS A 184 3.41 -2.60 -26.38
N PHE A 185 3.52 -2.04 -25.20
CA PHE A 185 3.45 -0.61 -24.93
C PHE A 185 4.82 -0.01 -24.58
N ALA A 186 5.91 -0.80 -24.62
CA ALA A 186 7.25 -0.40 -24.17
C ALA A 186 7.75 0.91 -24.82
N ALA A 187 7.39 1.17 -26.08
CA ALA A 187 7.74 2.40 -26.81
C ALA A 187 6.68 3.51 -26.69
N PHE A 188 5.61 3.33 -25.94
CA PHE A 188 4.57 4.32 -25.78
C PHE A 188 4.90 5.27 -24.63
N LYS A 189 4.50 6.54 -24.80
CA LYS A 189 4.56 7.52 -23.71
C LYS A 189 3.34 7.41 -22.80
N PRO A 190 3.44 7.80 -21.50
CA PRO A 190 2.36 7.73 -20.53
C PRO A 190 1.03 8.30 -21.01
N LYS A 191 1.04 9.42 -21.71
CA LYS A 191 -0.17 10.08 -22.28
C LYS A 191 -0.98 9.22 -23.27
N LYS A 192 -0.39 8.14 -23.80
CA LYS A 192 -1.06 7.19 -24.71
C LYS A 192 -1.57 5.94 -24.00
N LEU A 193 -1.40 5.85 -22.69
CA LEU A 193 -1.83 4.71 -21.88
C LEU A 193 -3.21 4.98 -21.27
N SER A 194 -3.99 3.91 -21.09
CA SER A 194 -5.17 3.97 -20.21
C SER A 194 -4.74 4.12 -18.74
N GLY A 195 -5.66 4.53 -17.86
CA GLY A 195 -5.38 4.66 -16.42
C GLY A 195 -4.83 3.36 -15.82
N GLY A 196 -5.39 2.20 -16.18
CA GLY A 196 -4.90 0.90 -15.72
C GLY A 196 -3.51 0.56 -16.23
N LEU A 197 -3.18 0.85 -17.51
CA LEU A 197 -1.83 0.66 -18.05
C LEU A 197 -0.83 1.61 -17.41
N LEU A 198 -1.24 2.86 -17.15
CA LEU A 198 -0.42 3.85 -16.48
C LEU A 198 -0.11 3.42 -15.04
N ARG A 199 -1.09 2.84 -14.34
CA ARG A 199 -0.90 2.28 -13.00
C ARG A 199 0.06 1.09 -12.99
N ARG A 200 -0.04 0.21 -13.98
CA ARG A 200 0.92 -0.89 -14.16
C ARG A 200 2.34 -0.38 -14.42
N LEU A 201 2.49 0.71 -15.19
CA LEU A 201 3.78 1.37 -15.38
C LEU A 201 4.36 1.89 -14.05
N ASN A 202 3.52 2.55 -13.23
CA ASN A 202 3.92 3.02 -11.89
C ASN A 202 4.43 1.87 -11.01
N ILE A 203 3.73 0.72 -11.05
CA ILE A 203 4.17 -0.50 -10.35
C ILE A 203 5.51 -0.99 -10.90
N ALA A 204 5.66 -1.10 -12.24
CA ALA A 204 6.91 -1.54 -12.85
C ALA A 204 8.10 -0.68 -12.42
N CYS A 205 7.93 0.64 -12.35
CA CYS A 205 8.96 1.56 -11.85
C CYS A 205 9.34 1.27 -10.39
N GLY A 206 8.37 0.99 -9.53
CA GLY A 206 8.59 0.72 -8.11
C GLY A 206 9.30 -0.61 -7.82
N ILE A 207 9.15 -1.61 -8.70
CA ILE A 207 9.67 -2.97 -8.49
C ILE A 207 10.90 -3.32 -9.35
N ALA A 208 11.27 -2.46 -10.32
CA ALA A 208 12.27 -2.77 -11.34
C ALA A 208 13.63 -3.19 -10.76
N HIS A 209 13.99 -2.70 -9.60
CA HIS A 209 15.26 -3.02 -8.92
C HIS A 209 15.18 -4.25 -8.00
N ARG A 210 14.07 -5.02 -8.05
CA ARG A 210 13.78 -6.21 -7.25
C ARG A 210 13.98 -5.99 -5.73
N PRO A 211 13.17 -5.11 -5.13
CA PRO A 211 13.26 -4.81 -3.70
C PRO A 211 12.82 -5.98 -2.82
N ASP A 212 13.39 -6.08 -1.61
CA ASP A 212 12.98 -7.06 -0.59
C ASP A 212 11.68 -6.67 0.12
N LEU A 213 11.39 -5.37 0.20
CA LEU A 213 10.16 -4.79 0.77
C LEU A 213 9.48 -3.93 -0.29
N ILE A 214 8.22 -4.20 -0.57
CA ILE A 214 7.41 -3.44 -1.52
C ILE A 214 6.28 -2.76 -0.76
N ILE A 215 6.14 -1.46 -0.96
CA ILE A 215 5.07 -0.66 -0.37
C ILE A 215 4.18 -0.15 -1.50
N LEU A 216 2.91 -0.55 -1.48
CA LEU A 216 1.92 -0.15 -2.48
C LEU A 216 0.84 0.67 -1.77
N ASP A 217 0.82 1.97 -2.06
CA ASP A 217 -0.18 2.86 -1.48
C ASP A 217 -1.37 3.00 -2.44
N GLU A 218 -2.47 2.35 -2.10
CA GLU A 218 -3.73 2.30 -2.86
C GLU A 218 -3.54 2.02 -4.38
N PRO A 219 -2.85 0.92 -4.76
CA PRO A 219 -2.40 0.71 -6.14
C PRO A 219 -3.52 0.42 -7.15
N THR A 220 -4.76 0.23 -6.73
CA THR A 220 -5.90 -0.16 -7.56
C THR A 220 -6.99 0.89 -7.65
N VAL A 221 -6.78 2.05 -7.03
CA VAL A 221 -7.73 3.17 -7.09
C VAL A 221 -7.90 3.65 -8.53
N ALA A 222 -9.15 3.83 -8.96
CA ALA A 222 -9.54 4.26 -10.30
C ALA A 222 -9.08 3.32 -11.44
N VAL A 223 -8.88 2.03 -11.15
CA VAL A 223 -8.48 1.00 -12.10
C VAL A 223 -9.67 0.11 -12.43
N ASP A 224 -9.84 -0.23 -13.71
CA ASP A 224 -10.87 -1.16 -14.16
C ASP A 224 -10.71 -2.57 -13.54
N PRO A 225 -11.79 -3.37 -13.45
CA PRO A 225 -11.74 -4.68 -12.78
C PRO A 225 -10.70 -5.64 -13.37
N GLN A 226 -10.50 -5.63 -14.70
CA GLN A 226 -9.52 -6.52 -15.34
C GLN A 226 -8.09 -6.12 -15.00
N SER A 227 -7.79 -4.83 -15.03
CA SER A 227 -6.48 -4.30 -14.63
C SER A 227 -6.23 -4.51 -13.15
N ARG A 228 -7.26 -4.37 -12.30
CA ARG A 228 -7.20 -4.63 -10.85
C ARG A 228 -6.79 -6.08 -10.58
N SER A 229 -7.49 -7.06 -11.16
CA SER A 229 -7.14 -8.48 -11.00
C SER A 229 -5.70 -8.75 -11.41
N ALA A 230 -5.25 -8.22 -12.56
CA ALA A 230 -3.87 -8.41 -13.01
C ALA A 230 -2.83 -7.80 -12.07
N ILE A 231 -3.14 -6.67 -11.42
CA ILE A 231 -2.28 -6.05 -10.40
C ILE A 231 -2.18 -6.96 -9.16
N LEU A 232 -3.33 -7.44 -8.63
CA LEU A 232 -3.35 -8.30 -7.46
C LEU A 232 -2.59 -9.62 -7.70
N ASP A 233 -2.79 -10.24 -8.87
CA ASP A 233 -2.06 -11.45 -9.27
C ASP A 233 -0.55 -11.19 -9.40
N GLY A 234 -0.18 -10.01 -9.92
CA GLY A 234 1.21 -9.57 -9.95
C GLY A 234 1.82 -9.47 -8.55
N ILE A 235 1.12 -8.85 -7.60
CA ILE A 235 1.59 -8.72 -6.22
C ILE A 235 1.77 -10.09 -5.55
N LYS A 236 0.82 -11.02 -5.76
CA LYS A 236 0.95 -12.41 -5.27
C LYS A 236 2.22 -13.07 -5.79
N ARG A 237 2.54 -12.90 -7.09
CA ARG A 237 3.78 -13.46 -7.67
C ARG A 237 5.03 -12.85 -7.04
N LEU A 238 5.09 -11.53 -6.82
CA LEU A 238 6.22 -10.89 -6.15
C LEU A 238 6.43 -11.44 -4.73
N ASN A 239 5.35 -11.68 -4.00
CA ASN A 239 5.43 -12.29 -2.67
C ASN A 239 5.89 -13.74 -2.74
N GLN A 240 5.41 -14.54 -3.69
CA GLN A 240 5.86 -15.92 -3.92
C GLN A 240 7.36 -15.99 -4.28
N GLU A 241 7.89 -14.95 -4.93
CA GLU A 241 9.32 -14.79 -5.21
C GLU A 241 10.13 -14.33 -3.98
N GLY A 242 9.47 -14.09 -2.85
CA GLY A 242 10.07 -13.80 -1.54
C GLY A 242 9.99 -12.35 -1.10
N ALA A 243 9.35 -11.45 -1.85
CA ALA A 243 9.17 -10.07 -1.44
C ALA A 243 8.19 -9.95 -0.25
N THR A 244 8.52 -9.09 0.72
CA THR A 244 7.59 -8.64 1.74
C THR A 244 6.75 -7.50 1.18
N VAL A 245 5.45 -7.47 1.47
CA VAL A 245 4.55 -6.46 0.89
C VAL A 245 3.75 -5.76 1.98
N ILE A 246 3.74 -4.43 1.91
CA ILE A 246 2.77 -3.57 2.61
C ILE A 246 1.80 -3.07 1.56
N TYR A 247 0.53 -3.38 1.74
CA TYR A 247 -0.54 -3.03 0.83
C TYR A 247 -1.56 -2.16 1.53
N THR A 248 -1.76 -0.92 1.07
CA THR A 248 -2.84 -0.10 1.61
C THR A 248 -4.04 -0.13 0.68
N SER A 249 -5.21 -0.20 1.25
CA SER A 249 -6.47 -0.10 0.51
C SER A 249 -7.61 0.35 1.44
N HIS A 250 -8.66 0.84 0.85
CA HIS A 250 -9.97 0.97 1.46
C HIS A 250 -10.96 -0.08 0.88
N TYR A 251 -10.53 -0.90 -0.10
CA TYR A 251 -11.31 -2.00 -0.66
C TYR A 251 -11.03 -3.30 0.11
N MET A 252 -12.00 -3.76 0.87
CA MET A 252 -11.85 -4.92 1.76
C MET A 252 -11.65 -6.23 1.02
N GLU A 253 -12.35 -6.41 -0.09
CA GLU A 253 -12.26 -7.60 -0.94
C GLU A 253 -10.82 -7.83 -1.46
N GLU A 254 -10.10 -6.76 -1.80
CA GLU A 254 -8.71 -6.85 -2.25
C GLU A 254 -7.79 -7.31 -1.13
N VAL A 255 -7.99 -6.75 0.07
CA VAL A 255 -7.19 -7.06 1.24
C VAL A 255 -7.44 -8.50 1.71
N GLU A 256 -8.70 -8.95 1.70
CA GLU A 256 -9.05 -10.36 1.99
C GLU A 256 -8.41 -11.34 1.01
N GLN A 257 -8.38 -10.97 -0.26
CA GLN A 257 -7.84 -11.84 -1.32
C GLN A 257 -6.31 -11.91 -1.30
N LEU A 258 -5.65 -10.83 -0.86
CA LEU A 258 -4.22 -10.63 -1.06
C LEU A 258 -3.39 -10.85 0.21
N CYS A 259 -3.90 -10.40 1.37
CA CYS A 259 -3.09 -10.23 2.57
C CYS A 259 -3.14 -11.43 3.49
N ASP A 260 -1.97 -11.83 4.00
CA ASP A 260 -1.86 -12.85 5.05
C ASP A 260 -2.40 -12.33 6.39
N ARG A 261 -2.16 -11.03 6.66
CA ARG A 261 -2.61 -10.34 7.85
C ARG A 261 -3.07 -8.93 7.52
N ILE A 262 -4.07 -8.47 8.24
CA ILE A 262 -4.73 -7.19 8.02
C ILE A 262 -4.65 -6.39 9.31
N THR A 263 -4.26 -5.12 9.20
CA THR A 263 -4.32 -4.15 10.29
C THR A 263 -5.34 -3.09 9.93
N ILE A 264 -6.41 -3.03 10.70
CA ILE A 264 -7.49 -2.06 10.53
C ILE A 264 -7.11 -0.79 11.29
N MET A 265 -7.10 0.33 10.58
CA MET A 265 -6.78 1.65 11.11
C MET A 265 -7.99 2.57 11.09
N ASP A 266 -8.21 3.27 12.17
CA ASP A 266 -9.18 4.37 12.25
C ASP A 266 -8.61 5.52 13.10
N ARG A 267 -8.76 6.78 12.63
CA ARG A 267 -8.31 8.01 13.32
C ARG A 267 -6.88 7.92 13.87
N GLY A 268 -5.97 7.40 13.06
CA GLY A 268 -4.56 7.28 13.41
C GLY A 268 -4.20 6.11 14.33
N ARG A 269 -5.17 5.29 14.73
CA ARG A 269 -4.96 4.15 15.64
C ARG A 269 -5.19 2.82 14.95
N GLN A 270 -4.50 1.81 15.40
CA GLN A 270 -4.84 0.43 15.10
C GLN A 270 -6.05 0.03 15.95
N VAL A 271 -7.16 -0.36 15.31
CA VAL A 271 -8.38 -0.81 16.00
C VAL A 271 -8.50 -2.32 16.07
N ALA A 272 -7.95 -3.02 15.05
CA ALA A 272 -7.86 -4.48 15.07
C ALA A 272 -6.68 -4.94 14.17
N SER A 273 -6.15 -6.14 14.42
CA SER A 273 -5.18 -6.78 13.54
C SER A 273 -5.25 -8.30 13.68
N GLY A 274 -5.20 -9.00 12.57
CA GLY A 274 -5.28 -10.46 12.50
C GLY A 274 -5.36 -10.94 11.06
N THR A 275 -5.51 -12.24 10.86
CA THR A 275 -5.95 -12.82 9.58
C THR A 275 -7.39 -12.40 9.30
N SER A 276 -7.86 -12.57 8.06
CA SER A 276 -9.26 -12.31 7.71
C SER A 276 -10.23 -13.07 8.63
N ASP A 277 -9.95 -14.36 8.88
CA ASP A 277 -10.80 -15.21 9.70
C ASP A 277 -10.79 -14.79 11.19
N GLU A 278 -9.60 -14.43 11.73
CA GLU A 278 -9.50 -13.90 13.09
C GLU A 278 -10.29 -12.62 13.27
N LEU A 279 -10.23 -11.70 12.30
CA LEU A 279 -10.96 -10.44 12.34
C LEU A 279 -12.47 -10.67 12.24
N LYS A 280 -12.91 -11.57 11.35
CA LYS A 280 -14.33 -11.95 11.23
C LYS A 280 -14.87 -12.62 12.49
N ALA A 281 -14.02 -13.36 13.22
CA ALA A 281 -14.39 -13.97 14.48
C ALA A 281 -14.51 -12.99 15.66
N MET A 282 -14.03 -11.72 15.50
CA MET A 282 -14.12 -10.70 16.56
C MET A 282 -15.54 -10.14 16.72
N ILE A 283 -16.39 -10.28 15.71
CA ILE A 283 -17.77 -9.78 15.73
C ILE A 283 -18.74 -10.88 16.11
N GLY A 284 -19.88 -10.48 16.70
CA GLY A 284 -20.91 -11.42 17.17
C GLY A 284 -21.61 -12.16 16.04
N THR A 285 -21.66 -11.58 14.85
CA THR A 285 -22.24 -12.20 13.65
C THR A 285 -21.28 -13.23 13.08
N GLY A 286 -21.67 -14.51 13.11
CA GLY A 286 -20.86 -15.61 12.59
C GLY A 286 -21.23 -16.02 11.16
N GLU A 287 -22.51 -15.87 10.80
CA GLU A 287 -23.04 -16.31 9.51
C GLU A 287 -24.27 -15.48 9.14
N ARG A 288 -24.35 -15.15 7.85
CA ARG A 288 -25.49 -14.45 7.28
C ARG A 288 -26.15 -15.35 6.24
N ILE A 289 -27.43 -15.67 6.47
CA ILE A 289 -28.23 -16.54 5.61
C ILE A 289 -29.27 -15.68 4.91
N ARG A 290 -29.20 -15.66 3.57
CA ARG A 290 -30.18 -15.00 2.71
C ARG A 290 -31.04 -16.06 2.05
N VAL A 291 -32.34 -15.97 2.28
CA VAL A 291 -33.32 -16.91 1.71
C VAL A 291 -34.31 -16.15 0.86
N GLU A 292 -34.45 -16.53 -0.38
CA GLU A 292 -35.55 -16.10 -1.25
C GLU A 292 -36.77 -16.96 -0.96
N VAL A 293 -37.86 -16.34 -0.54
CA VAL A 293 -39.13 -17.00 -0.25
C VAL A 293 -39.98 -16.97 -1.51
N VAL A 294 -40.50 -18.12 -1.90
CA VAL A 294 -41.35 -18.28 -3.10
C VAL A 294 -42.83 -18.32 -2.73
N ASP A 295 -43.17 -19.07 -1.70
CA ASP A 295 -44.54 -19.24 -1.21
C ASP A 295 -44.55 -19.59 0.29
N PRO A 296 -45.40 -18.97 1.16
CA PRO A 296 -46.31 -17.86 0.86
C PRO A 296 -45.59 -16.49 0.75
N LEU A 297 -46.09 -15.60 -0.09
CA LEU A 297 -45.65 -14.21 -0.18
C LEU A 297 -46.77 -13.25 0.19
N PRO A 298 -46.51 -12.31 1.15
CA PRO A 298 -45.34 -12.23 2.01
C PRO A 298 -45.26 -13.32 3.05
N LEU A 299 -44.04 -13.59 3.57
CA LEU A 299 -43.83 -14.50 4.68
C LEU A 299 -44.59 -14.00 5.90
N GLY A 300 -45.41 -14.88 6.52
CA GLY A 300 -46.23 -14.51 7.70
C GLY A 300 -45.41 -14.24 8.96
N GLU A 301 -45.97 -13.47 9.90
CA GLU A 301 -45.30 -13.14 11.15
C GLU A 301 -44.95 -14.40 11.98
N GLU A 302 -45.77 -15.46 11.92
CA GLU A 302 -45.49 -16.75 12.56
C GLU A 302 -44.15 -17.36 12.08
N ALA A 303 -43.86 -17.25 10.80
CA ALA A 303 -42.59 -17.72 10.22
C ALA A 303 -41.42 -16.85 10.67
N LEU A 304 -41.59 -15.53 10.70
CA LEU A 304 -40.56 -14.62 11.20
C LEU A 304 -40.24 -14.83 12.66
N GLU A 305 -41.29 -15.08 13.48
CA GLU A 305 -41.14 -15.44 14.87
C GLU A 305 -40.46 -16.79 15.07
N ALA A 306 -40.78 -17.80 14.25
CA ALA A 306 -40.11 -19.10 14.30
C ALA A 306 -38.60 -18.96 14.04
N LEU A 307 -38.20 -18.12 13.07
CA LEU A 307 -36.79 -17.81 12.79
C LEU A 307 -36.15 -17.07 14.00
N ARG A 308 -36.80 -16.07 14.60
CA ARG A 308 -36.27 -15.30 15.73
C ARG A 308 -36.11 -16.14 17.01
N ARG A 309 -36.83 -17.27 17.12
CA ARG A 309 -36.74 -18.20 18.28
C ARG A 309 -35.56 -19.18 18.17
N LEU A 310 -34.91 -19.29 17.04
CA LEU A 310 -33.73 -20.14 16.90
C LEU A 310 -32.58 -19.60 17.77
N GLU A 311 -31.95 -20.48 18.56
CA GLU A 311 -30.99 -20.13 19.62
C GLU A 311 -29.85 -19.23 19.13
N ARG A 312 -29.43 -19.41 17.86
CA ARG A 312 -28.28 -18.69 17.30
C ARG A 312 -28.65 -17.53 16.39
N VAL A 313 -29.92 -17.26 16.18
CA VAL A 313 -30.34 -16.13 15.34
C VAL A 313 -30.28 -14.85 16.17
N CYS A 314 -29.48 -13.91 15.68
CA CYS A 314 -29.30 -12.57 16.26
C CYS A 314 -30.33 -11.59 15.72
N SER A 315 -30.58 -11.64 14.41
CA SER A 315 -31.51 -10.75 13.73
C SER A 315 -32.21 -11.43 12.56
N VAL A 316 -33.43 -10.98 12.26
CA VAL A 316 -34.21 -11.37 11.08
C VAL A 316 -34.78 -10.11 10.46
N ALA A 317 -34.32 -9.80 9.26
CA ALA A 317 -34.87 -8.74 8.41
C ALA A 317 -35.59 -9.40 7.22
N TYR A 318 -36.79 -8.94 6.91
CA TYR A 318 -37.56 -9.45 5.78
C TYR A 318 -38.07 -8.31 4.92
N GLU A 319 -37.65 -8.35 3.66
CA GLU A 319 -38.14 -7.48 2.61
C GLU A 319 -38.48 -8.38 1.41
N ALA A 320 -39.79 -8.60 1.20
CA ALA A 320 -40.28 -9.57 0.24
C ALA A 320 -39.65 -9.39 -1.16
N PRO A 321 -39.16 -10.45 -1.78
CA PRO A 321 -39.27 -11.87 -1.38
C PRO A 321 -38.11 -12.39 -0.51
N THR A 322 -37.22 -11.56 0.01
CA THR A 322 -35.95 -11.97 0.62
C THR A 322 -35.99 -11.85 2.15
N ALA A 323 -35.69 -12.95 2.84
CA ALA A 323 -35.36 -12.96 4.26
C ALA A 323 -33.83 -12.94 4.46
N LEU A 324 -33.35 -12.08 5.33
CA LEU A 324 -31.94 -11.98 5.75
C LEU A 324 -31.89 -12.35 7.25
N ILE A 325 -31.17 -13.43 7.54
CA ILE A 325 -31.04 -13.98 8.89
C ILE A 325 -29.55 -13.88 9.28
N GLU A 326 -29.27 -13.21 10.38
CA GLU A 326 -27.93 -13.12 10.96
C GLU A 326 -27.85 -14.07 12.15
N CYS A 327 -26.84 -14.93 12.15
CA CYS A 327 -26.63 -15.95 13.18
C CYS A 327 -25.26 -15.75 13.86
N THR A 328 -25.15 -16.14 15.12
CA THR A 328 -23.83 -16.32 15.76
C THR A 328 -23.09 -17.48 15.09
N ALA A 329 -21.75 -17.47 15.22
CA ALA A 329 -20.91 -18.56 14.68
C ALA A 329 -21.29 -19.91 15.31
N GLY A 330 -21.55 -20.90 14.47
CA GLY A 330 -21.86 -22.24 14.96
C GLY A 330 -22.29 -23.20 13.86
N PRO A 331 -22.20 -24.51 14.13
CA PRO A 331 -22.66 -25.52 13.18
C PRO A 331 -24.18 -25.48 13.04
N HIS A 332 -24.66 -25.88 11.86
CA HIS A 332 -26.10 -26.13 11.59
C HIS A 332 -27.00 -24.90 11.43
N ASN A 333 -26.48 -23.65 11.49
CA ASN A 333 -27.32 -22.46 11.30
C ASN A 333 -28.21 -22.54 10.08
N LEU A 334 -27.65 -22.89 8.93
CA LEU A 334 -28.40 -23.03 7.68
C LEU A 334 -29.48 -24.11 7.78
N SER A 335 -29.16 -25.28 8.36
CA SER A 335 -30.14 -26.37 8.49
C SER A 335 -31.29 -26.01 9.44
N ASP A 336 -30.98 -25.28 10.53
CA ASP A 336 -31.95 -24.85 11.50
C ASP A 336 -32.91 -23.80 10.91
N VAL A 337 -32.38 -22.84 10.18
CA VAL A 337 -33.17 -21.83 9.44
C VAL A 337 -34.08 -22.51 8.41
N MET A 338 -33.52 -23.41 7.60
CA MET A 338 -34.32 -24.14 6.60
C MET A 338 -35.37 -25.04 7.23
N GLY A 339 -35.06 -25.67 8.36
CA GLY A 339 -36.00 -26.48 9.15
C GLY A 339 -37.16 -25.65 9.68
N ALA A 340 -36.89 -24.44 10.21
CA ALA A 340 -37.93 -23.53 10.70
C ALA A 340 -38.85 -23.05 9.56
N LEU A 341 -38.30 -22.67 8.41
CA LEU A 341 -39.09 -22.27 7.23
C LEU A 341 -39.95 -23.42 6.69
N ALA A 342 -39.39 -24.62 6.60
CA ALA A 342 -40.13 -25.80 6.17
C ALA A 342 -41.25 -26.17 7.16
N GLY A 343 -41.01 -25.99 8.47
CA GLY A 343 -41.98 -26.24 9.56
C GLY A 343 -43.24 -25.38 9.48
N VAL A 344 -43.12 -24.17 8.91
CA VAL A 344 -44.26 -23.25 8.66
C VAL A 344 -44.78 -23.36 7.19
N GLY A 345 -44.31 -24.34 6.44
CA GLY A 345 -44.77 -24.61 5.06
C GLY A 345 -44.23 -23.63 4.01
N ALA A 346 -43.19 -22.89 4.32
CA ALA A 346 -42.60 -21.96 3.37
C ALA A 346 -41.77 -22.70 2.31
N THR A 347 -41.98 -22.33 1.05
CA THR A 347 -41.18 -22.80 -0.08
C THR A 347 -40.07 -21.77 -0.37
N CYS A 348 -38.82 -22.23 -0.35
CA CYS A 348 -37.64 -21.39 -0.56
C CYS A 348 -37.09 -21.58 -1.97
N GLY A 349 -36.66 -20.49 -2.59
CA GLY A 349 -35.93 -20.47 -3.85
C GLY A 349 -34.41 -20.50 -3.60
N ARG A 350 -33.73 -19.42 -4.00
CA ARG A 350 -32.27 -19.29 -3.80
C ARG A 350 -31.95 -19.10 -2.32
N VAL A 351 -31.00 -19.88 -1.85
CA VAL A 351 -30.47 -19.77 -0.48
C VAL A 351 -28.95 -19.53 -0.59
N VAL A 352 -28.47 -18.55 0.14
CA VAL A 352 -27.05 -18.19 0.19
C VAL A 352 -26.66 -18.02 1.66
N SER A 353 -25.63 -18.75 2.07
CA SER A 353 -25.02 -18.61 3.40
C SER A 353 -23.59 -18.13 3.23
N GLU A 354 -23.27 -17.03 3.89
CA GLU A 354 -21.97 -16.36 3.77
C GLU A 354 -21.44 -16.00 5.16
N PRO A 355 -20.11 -16.13 5.38
CA PRO A 355 -19.49 -15.57 6.57
C PRO A 355 -19.57 -14.04 6.54
N PRO A 356 -19.38 -13.36 7.69
CA PRO A 356 -19.33 -11.91 7.73
C PRO A 356 -18.18 -11.37 6.86
N THR A 357 -18.36 -10.17 6.36
CA THR A 357 -17.34 -9.46 5.58
C THR A 357 -16.46 -8.59 6.48
N LEU A 358 -15.27 -8.25 6.03
CA LEU A 358 -14.43 -7.27 6.75
C LEU A 358 -15.09 -5.88 6.85
N ASN A 359 -16.03 -5.54 5.94
CA ASN A 359 -16.80 -4.31 6.04
C ASN A 359 -17.72 -4.30 7.27
N GLU A 360 -18.30 -5.43 7.59
CA GLU A 360 -19.12 -5.60 8.80
C GLU A 360 -18.27 -5.56 10.05
N VAL A 361 -17.10 -6.20 10.02
CA VAL A 361 -16.11 -6.11 11.09
C VAL A 361 -15.74 -4.65 11.36
N PHE A 362 -15.42 -3.91 10.31
CA PHE A 362 -15.07 -2.50 10.43
C PHE A 362 -16.22 -1.67 10.99
N LEU A 363 -17.44 -1.88 10.48
CA LEU A 363 -18.64 -1.17 10.93
C LEU A 363 -18.93 -1.44 12.41
N GLU A 364 -18.84 -2.70 12.85
CA GLU A 364 -19.12 -3.09 14.24
C GLU A 364 -18.07 -2.53 15.20
N ILE A 365 -16.79 -2.58 14.84
CA ILE A 365 -15.71 -2.09 15.70
C ILE A 365 -15.68 -0.55 15.77
N THR A 366 -15.97 0.16 14.67
CA THR A 366 -15.84 1.62 14.61
C THR A 366 -17.15 2.37 14.74
N GLY A 367 -18.29 1.67 14.65
CA GLY A 367 -19.64 2.26 14.67
C GLY A 367 -19.98 3.05 13.39
N ARG A 368 -19.22 2.93 12.32
CA ARG A 368 -19.44 3.66 11.04
C ARG A 368 -18.96 2.85 9.83
N ALA A 369 -19.65 3.03 8.70
CA ALA A 369 -19.26 2.39 7.45
C ALA A 369 -17.94 2.98 6.88
N LEU A 370 -17.19 2.14 6.16
CA LEU A 370 -16.02 2.54 5.38
C LEU A 370 -16.49 3.25 4.09
N ARG A 371 -17.17 4.39 4.24
CA ARG A 371 -17.54 5.21 3.09
C ARG A 371 -16.57 6.37 3.01
N ASP A 372 -16.08 6.66 1.80
CA ASP A 372 -15.50 7.95 1.52
C ASP A 372 -16.60 8.99 1.75
N GLU A 373 -16.45 9.83 2.79
CA GLU A 373 -17.18 11.07 2.84
C GLU A 373 -16.69 11.85 1.61
N ALA A 374 -17.53 11.89 0.58
CA ALA A 374 -17.30 12.74 -0.57
C ALA A 374 -17.25 14.19 -0.05
N ALA A 375 -16.03 14.77 -0.07
CA ALA A 375 -15.80 16.16 0.19
C ALA A 375 -16.22 17.00 -1.02
#